data_2d32f5451a5fef95a4322cd62cecc60f
#
_entry.id   2d32f5451a5fef95a4322cd62cecc60f
#
_cell.length_a   1.000
_cell.length_b   1.000
_cell.length_c   1.000
_cell.angle_alpha   90.00
_cell.angle_beta   90.00
_cell.angle_gamma   90.00
#
_symmetry.space_group_name_H-M   'P 1'
#
loop_
_entity.id
_entity.type
_entity.pdbx_description
1 polymer ?
#
loop_
_entity_poly.entity_id
_entity_poly.type
_entity_poly.pdbx_seq_one_letter_code
_entity_poly.pdbx_strand_id
1 'polypeptide(L)'
;MEKIRIQDDLYTYINQAKLDELVIPDDMPVAGGFANLATDVEKLMIGEFNAMCESGSYPNEYLDRACTLFRLAKDVKRKKKHGIKPALKNLSVLKKLGTMRSYNLRAEELILKGIAMPINIMVEANMKDTTHHCVMIQGPGVILPDASYYKEGREQQRDQLLALWSNFAKQVLVIAGHNEEACDALLKDTLAFDALVAKFVKSNEEWSEYVKMYNPMKTGRVAGMVKPLNLKKLLSDIFGFVPEEIIVTEPRFFKNFKEVFNQDTFEMYKNWAYVTTLMGNCSLLSEELRDLGGGFRRALSGIAANSSAEKFAYQLASGMYSEPVGLYYGEKYFGEDAKKDITEIVRQIVATYQKRIAENEILE
;
A
#
# COMPACT_ATOMS: atom_id res chain seq x y z
N MET A 1 1.52 40.04 17.33
CA MET A 1 2.62 39.30 16.73
C MET A 1 3.66 40.27 16.23
N GLU A 2 4.95 40.04 16.50
CA GLU A 2 6.02 40.85 15.91
C GLU A 2 5.97 40.74 14.39
N LYS A 3 6.15 41.88 13.70
CA LYS A 3 6.08 41.94 12.25
C LYS A 3 7.34 41.28 11.68
N ILE A 4 7.18 40.10 11.09
CA ILE A 4 8.26 39.34 10.47
C ILE A 4 8.87 40.21 9.35
N ARG A 5 10.19 40.36 9.34
CA ARG A 5 10.89 41.12 8.31
C ARG A 5 11.26 40.20 7.15
N ILE A 6 11.26 40.73 5.94
CA ILE A 6 11.57 40.02 4.71
C ILE A 6 12.95 39.33 4.75
N GLN A 7 13.92 39.94 5.48
CA GLN A 7 15.28 39.45 5.63
C GLN A 7 15.39 38.26 6.60
N ASP A 8 14.42 38.15 7.52
CA ASP A 8 14.44 37.10 8.55
C ASP A 8 13.74 35.83 8.07
N ASP A 9 12.56 35.99 7.42
CA ASP A 9 11.78 34.89 6.85
C ASP A 9 10.91 35.38 5.70
N LEU A 10 11.44 35.30 4.49
CA LEU A 10 10.75 35.67 3.26
C LEU A 10 9.46 34.89 3.04
N TYR A 11 9.48 33.57 3.35
CA TYR A 11 8.32 32.71 3.14
C TYR A 11 7.14 33.13 4.01
N THR A 12 7.37 33.27 5.31
CA THR A 12 6.32 33.68 6.24
C THR A 12 5.88 35.16 5.98
N TYR A 13 6.84 36.07 5.67
CA TYR A 13 6.51 37.44 5.32
C TYR A 13 5.50 37.54 4.18
N ILE A 14 5.65 36.72 3.13
CA ILE A 14 4.76 36.73 1.96
C ILE A 14 3.47 35.95 2.23
N ASN A 15 3.53 34.84 2.94
CA ASN A 15 2.43 33.87 3.02
C ASN A 15 1.62 33.95 4.32
N GLN A 16 2.05 34.75 5.34
CA GLN A 16 1.44 34.77 6.68
C GLN A 16 -0.08 34.91 6.64
N ALA A 17 -0.62 35.85 5.90
CA ALA A 17 -2.06 36.08 5.82
C ALA A 17 -2.83 34.82 5.31
N LYS A 18 -2.26 34.14 4.31
CA LYS A 18 -2.83 32.87 3.79
C LYS A 18 -2.67 31.72 4.77
N LEU A 19 -1.54 31.65 5.49
CA LEU A 19 -1.29 30.63 6.48
C LEU A 19 -2.21 30.77 7.70
N ASP A 20 -2.51 31.99 8.11
CA ASP A 20 -3.40 32.26 9.24
C ASP A 20 -4.87 31.88 8.93
N GLU A 21 -5.26 31.92 7.66
CA GLU A 21 -6.61 31.55 7.19
C GLU A 21 -6.70 30.03 6.84
N LEU A 22 -5.55 29.36 6.74
CA LEU A 22 -5.52 27.97 6.29
C LEU A 22 -6.00 27.00 7.37
N VAL A 23 -7.05 26.26 7.04
CA VAL A 23 -7.57 25.18 7.90
C VAL A 23 -7.20 23.84 7.30
N ILE A 24 -6.54 23.02 8.09
CA ILE A 24 -6.27 21.62 7.71
C ILE A 24 -7.54 20.81 7.98
N PRO A 25 -8.16 20.17 6.96
CA PRO A 25 -9.31 19.32 7.18
C PRO A 25 -8.99 18.13 8.10
N ASP A 26 -9.96 17.71 8.92
CA ASP A 26 -9.79 16.61 9.89
C ASP A 26 -9.35 15.29 9.26
N ASP A 27 -9.66 15.08 7.98
CA ASP A 27 -9.32 13.87 7.22
C ASP A 27 -8.03 14.01 6.39
N MET A 28 -7.27 15.09 6.58
CA MET A 28 -6.03 15.37 5.84
C MET A 28 -4.86 15.68 6.77
N PRO A 29 -3.63 15.28 6.42
CA PRO A 29 -2.44 15.62 7.21
C PRO A 29 -1.90 17.03 6.94
N VAL A 30 -2.27 17.62 5.80
CA VAL A 30 -1.78 18.93 5.33
C VAL A 30 -2.85 19.66 4.51
N ALA A 31 -2.71 21.00 4.43
CA ALA A 31 -3.50 21.84 3.52
C ALA A 31 -2.61 22.86 2.81
N GLY A 32 -3.10 23.45 1.72
CA GLY A 32 -2.41 24.46 0.92
C GLY A 32 -1.76 23.90 -0.35
N GLY A 33 -1.35 24.81 -1.23
CA GLY A 33 -0.66 24.47 -2.47
C GLY A 33 -1.38 23.43 -3.32
N PHE A 34 -0.64 22.39 -3.73
CA PHE A 34 -1.18 21.29 -4.53
C PHE A 34 -2.22 20.43 -3.81
N ALA A 35 -2.22 20.38 -2.47
CA ALA A 35 -3.21 19.64 -1.72
C ALA A 35 -4.63 20.21 -1.92
N ASN A 36 -4.76 21.52 -1.96
CA ASN A 36 -6.06 22.18 -2.24
C ASN A 36 -6.53 21.90 -3.66
N LEU A 37 -5.63 22.01 -4.65
CA LEU A 37 -5.94 21.68 -6.04
C LEU A 37 -6.40 20.23 -6.20
N ALA A 38 -5.68 19.28 -5.59
CA ALA A 38 -6.06 17.87 -5.61
C ALA A 38 -7.44 17.65 -4.97
N THR A 39 -7.74 18.36 -3.87
CA THR A 39 -9.05 18.30 -3.21
C THR A 39 -10.17 18.84 -4.10
N ASP A 40 -9.92 19.91 -4.85
CA ASP A 40 -10.92 20.50 -5.74
C ASP A 40 -11.19 19.60 -6.95
N VAL A 41 -10.15 18.97 -7.53
CA VAL A 41 -10.30 17.94 -8.57
C VAL A 41 -11.06 16.73 -8.03
N GLU A 42 -10.76 16.29 -6.81
CA GLU A 42 -11.47 15.17 -6.16
C GLU A 42 -12.96 15.48 -6.01
N LYS A 43 -13.34 16.66 -5.51
CA LYS A 43 -14.74 17.10 -5.40
C LYS A 43 -15.44 17.15 -6.75
N LEU A 44 -14.77 17.69 -7.77
CA LEU A 44 -15.28 17.73 -9.13
C LEU A 44 -15.61 16.32 -9.64
N MET A 45 -14.65 15.41 -9.50
CA MET A 45 -14.80 14.04 -9.99
C MET A 45 -15.81 13.22 -9.19
N ILE A 46 -15.96 13.46 -7.88
CA ILE A 46 -17.06 12.88 -7.08
C ILE A 46 -18.42 13.34 -7.66
N GLY A 47 -18.54 14.61 -8.03
CA GLY A 47 -19.74 15.12 -8.71
C GLY A 47 -20.04 14.39 -10.02
N GLU A 48 -19.01 14.15 -10.84
CA GLU A 48 -19.13 13.38 -12.08
C GLU A 48 -19.58 11.93 -11.83
N PHE A 49 -19.00 11.27 -10.85
CA PHE A 49 -19.40 9.89 -10.48
C PHE A 49 -20.85 9.82 -10.00
N ASN A 50 -21.30 10.81 -9.21
CA ASN A 50 -22.71 10.89 -8.80
C ASN A 50 -23.63 11.09 -10.01
N ALA A 51 -23.31 12.04 -10.91
CA ALA A 51 -24.11 12.30 -12.11
C ALA A 51 -24.20 11.07 -13.03
N MET A 52 -23.08 10.35 -13.25
CA MET A 52 -23.08 9.10 -14.01
C MET A 52 -23.94 8.02 -13.33
N CYS A 53 -23.84 7.88 -12.00
CA CYS A 53 -24.63 6.91 -11.24
C CYS A 53 -26.14 7.23 -11.25
N GLU A 54 -26.51 8.50 -11.20
CA GLU A 54 -27.91 8.96 -11.22
C GLU A 54 -28.54 8.80 -12.60
N SER A 55 -27.80 9.17 -13.65
CA SER A 55 -28.30 9.07 -15.04
C SER A 55 -28.28 7.62 -15.57
N GLY A 56 -27.44 6.76 -15.02
CA GLY A 56 -27.19 5.41 -15.56
C GLY A 56 -26.48 5.42 -16.92
N SER A 57 -25.90 6.57 -17.30
CA SER A 57 -25.17 6.74 -18.57
C SER A 57 -23.69 6.86 -18.31
N TYR A 58 -22.89 6.00 -18.93
CA TYR A 58 -21.45 5.90 -18.74
C TYR A 58 -20.72 6.03 -20.09
N PRO A 59 -19.62 6.80 -20.16
CA PRO A 59 -18.84 6.96 -21.40
C PRO A 59 -18.30 5.64 -21.96
N ASN A 60 -17.95 4.69 -21.09
CA ASN A 60 -17.46 3.37 -21.47
C ASN A 60 -17.68 2.35 -20.34
N GLU A 61 -17.44 1.06 -20.61
CA GLU A 61 -17.65 -0.04 -19.65
C GLU A 61 -16.76 0.05 -18.40
N TYR A 62 -15.57 0.62 -18.51
CA TYR A 62 -14.65 0.74 -17.36
C TYR A 62 -15.14 1.79 -16.38
N LEU A 63 -15.72 2.90 -16.86
CA LEU A 63 -16.37 3.89 -16.01
C LEU A 63 -17.65 3.38 -15.38
N ASP A 64 -18.43 2.54 -16.06
CA ASP A 64 -19.57 1.81 -15.45
C ASP A 64 -19.10 0.93 -14.29
N ARG A 65 -18.03 0.15 -14.50
CA ARG A 65 -17.43 -0.69 -13.44
C ARG A 65 -16.91 0.15 -12.28
N ALA A 66 -16.21 1.26 -12.56
CA ALA A 66 -15.73 2.19 -11.54
C ALA A 66 -16.90 2.79 -10.73
N CYS A 67 -17.96 3.24 -11.39
CA CYS A 67 -19.17 3.74 -10.75
C CYS A 67 -19.92 2.65 -9.96
N THR A 68 -19.91 1.43 -10.44
CA THR A 68 -20.46 0.28 -9.70
C THR A 68 -19.69 0.05 -8.40
N LEU A 69 -18.36 0.07 -8.44
CA LEU A 69 -17.51 -0.02 -7.25
C LEU A 69 -17.77 1.16 -6.30
N PHE A 70 -17.84 2.39 -6.83
CA PHE A 70 -18.16 3.58 -6.06
C PHE A 70 -19.48 3.45 -5.30
N ARG A 71 -20.58 3.04 -5.97
CA ARG A 71 -21.89 2.82 -5.32
C ARG A 71 -21.82 1.76 -4.21
N LEU A 72 -21.11 0.65 -4.45
CA LEU A 72 -20.95 -0.42 -3.46
C LEU A 72 -20.13 0.03 -2.25
N ALA A 73 -19.05 0.78 -2.47
CA ALA A 73 -18.17 1.27 -1.40
C ALA A 73 -18.83 2.40 -0.59
N LYS A 74 -19.69 3.21 -1.21
CA LYS A 74 -20.48 4.29 -0.58
C LYS A 74 -21.64 3.76 0.27
N ASP A 75 -22.12 2.54 0.03
CA ASP A 75 -23.28 1.97 0.72
C ASP A 75 -22.93 1.52 2.17
N VAL A 76 -22.95 2.49 3.07
CA VAL A 76 -22.68 2.29 4.50
C VAL A 76 -23.67 1.31 5.14
N LYS A 77 -24.95 1.34 4.73
CA LYS A 77 -25.99 0.42 5.26
C LYS A 77 -25.68 -1.02 4.90
N ARG A 78 -25.31 -1.28 3.66
CA ARG A 78 -24.91 -2.60 3.18
C ARG A 78 -23.65 -3.09 3.90
N LYS A 79 -22.61 -2.24 3.99
CA LYS A 79 -21.37 -2.57 4.70
C LYS A 79 -21.62 -2.91 6.16
N LYS A 80 -22.47 -2.13 6.88
CA LYS A 80 -22.86 -2.40 8.25
C LYS A 80 -23.59 -3.74 8.40
N LYS A 81 -24.50 -4.07 7.46
CA LYS A 81 -25.25 -5.36 7.46
C LYS A 81 -24.32 -6.56 7.32
N HIS A 82 -23.28 -6.46 6.50
CA HIS A 82 -22.31 -7.54 6.30
C HIS A 82 -21.27 -7.60 7.40
N GLY A 83 -20.89 -6.46 7.98
CA GLY A 83 -19.88 -6.35 9.04
C GLY A 83 -18.56 -6.99 8.63
N ILE A 84 -17.97 -7.79 9.53
CA ILE A 84 -16.69 -8.47 9.34
C ILE A 84 -16.78 -9.78 8.53
N LYS A 85 -17.99 -10.30 8.30
CA LYS A 85 -18.20 -11.64 7.70
C LYS A 85 -17.49 -11.87 6.37
N PRO A 86 -17.45 -10.90 5.42
CA PRO A 86 -16.73 -11.10 4.16
C PRO A 86 -15.23 -11.36 4.36
N ALA A 87 -14.59 -10.62 5.26
CA ALA A 87 -13.17 -10.83 5.58
C ALA A 87 -12.92 -12.19 6.22
N LEU A 88 -13.75 -12.62 7.18
CA LEU A 88 -13.61 -13.93 7.81
C LEU A 88 -13.83 -15.08 6.81
N LYS A 89 -14.76 -14.92 5.86
CA LYS A 89 -14.95 -15.88 4.77
C LYS A 89 -13.70 -15.98 3.90
N ASN A 90 -13.10 -14.86 3.53
CA ASN A 90 -11.87 -14.80 2.75
C ASN A 90 -10.71 -15.48 3.50
N LEU A 91 -10.53 -15.16 4.78
CA LEU A 91 -9.48 -15.70 5.66
C LEU A 91 -9.66 -17.17 6.02
N SER A 92 -10.84 -17.76 5.77
CA SER A 92 -11.11 -19.17 6.09
C SER A 92 -10.17 -20.17 5.40
N VAL A 93 -9.49 -19.76 4.31
CA VAL A 93 -8.47 -20.55 3.62
C VAL A 93 -7.29 -20.89 4.55
N LEU A 94 -6.92 -19.98 5.47
CA LEU A 94 -5.83 -20.20 6.42
C LEU A 94 -6.08 -21.40 7.36
N LYS A 95 -7.34 -21.68 7.69
CA LYS A 95 -7.72 -22.85 8.50
C LYS A 95 -7.42 -24.19 7.81
N LYS A 96 -7.23 -24.17 6.48
CA LYS A 96 -6.90 -25.36 5.67
C LYS A 96 -5.40 -25.62 5.57
N LEU A 97 -4.57 -24.75 6.16
CA LEU A 97 -3.12 -24.80 6.10
C LEU A 97 -2.56 -25.53 7.32
N GLY A 98 -2.65 -26.87 7.33
CA GLY A 98 -2.08 -27.69 8.40
C GLY A 98 -0.58 -28.01 8.25
N THR A 99 -0.03 -27.87 7.04
CA THR A 99 1.36 -28.25 6.72
C THR A 99 1.92 -27.35 5.61
N MET A 100 3.26 -27.33 5.46
CA MET A 100 3.92 -26.70 4.31
C MET A 100 3.46 -27.28 2.97
N ARG A 101 3.10 -28.56 2.91
CA ARG A 101 2.53 -29.16 1.70
C ARG A 101 1.18 -28.55 1.37
N SER A 102 0.27 -28.41 2.35
CA SER A 102 -1.04 -27.79 2.13
C SER A 102 -0.92 -26.32 1.78
N TYR A 103 0.07 -25.61 2.32
CA TYR A 103 0.42 -24.24 1.94
C TYR A 103 0.81 -24.16 0.46
N ASN A 104 1.78 -24.95 0.02
CA ASN A 104 2.26 -24.93 -1.38
C ASN A 104 1.16 -25.33 -2.39
N LEU A 105 0.19 -26.14 -1.98
CA LEU A 105 -0.96 -26.48 -2.84
C LEU A 105 -1.96 -25.34 -2.98
N ARG A 106 -1.97 -24.36 -2.06
CA ARG A 106 -2.93 -23.25 -2.00
C ARG A 106 -2.29 -21.88 -2.15
N ALA A 107 -0.99 -21.82 -2.42
CA ALA A 107 -0.26 -20.55 -2.44
C ALA A 107 -0.83 -19.56 -3.48
N GLU A 108 -1.26 -20.05 -4.65
CA GLU A 108 -2.01 -19.24 -5.63
C GLU A 108 -3.34 -18.73 -5.06
N GLU A 109 -4.14 -19.60 -4.42
CA GLU A 109 -5.41 -19.20 -3.79
C GLU A 109 -5.18 -18.11 -2.74
N LEU A 110 -4.08 -18.18 -1.98
CA LEU A 110 -3.73 -17.15 -0.99
C LEU A 110 -3.46 -15.81 -1.65
N ILE A 111 -2.67 -15.78 -2.73
CA ILE A 111 -2.37 -14.56 -3.49
C ILE A 111 -3.65 -13.97 -4.08
N LEU A 112 -4.47 -14.76 -4.78
CA LEU A 112 -5.71 -14.32 -5.38
C LEU A 112 -6.73 -13.78 -4.37
N LYS A 113 -6.63 -14.22 -3.12
CA LYS A 113 -7.44 -13.73 -1.99
C LYS A 113 -6.81 -12.54 -1.26
N GLY A 114 -5.66 -12.07 -1.68
CA GLY A 114 -4.93 -10.98 -1.02
C GLY A 114 -4.49 -11.32 0.41
N ILE A 115 -4.25 -12.61 0.71
CA ILE A 115 -3.71 -13.04 2.00
C ILE A 115 -2.22 -12.68 2.06
N ALA A 116 -1.78 -12.12 3.17
CA ALA A 116 -0.38 -11.77 3.36
C ALA A 116 0.55 -12.97 3.20
N MET A 117 1.48 -12.86 2.27
CA MET A 117 2.43 -13.92 1.91
C MET A 117 3.80 -13.66 2.54
N PRO A 118 4.65 -14.70 2.73
CA PRO A 118 6.01 -14.51 3.24
C PRO A 118 6.96 -13.90 2.21
N ILE A 119 6.51 -13.69 0.98
CA ILE A 119 7.17 -12.96 -0.10
C ILE A 119 6.14 -12.18 -0.91
N ASN A 120 6.56 -11.08 -1.51
CA ASN A 120 5.78 -10.36 -2.51
C ASN A 120 6.32 -10.67 -3.91
N ILE A 121 5.40 -10.85 -4.86
CA ILE A 121 5.69 -11.08 -6.27
C ILE A 121 5.06 -9.94 -7.06
N MET A 122 5.86 -9.27 -7.89
CA MET A 122 5.42 -8.14 -8.69
C MET A 122 5.84 -8.35 -10.14
N VAL A 123 5.11 -7.72 -11.06
CA VAL A 123 5.49 -7.63 -12.47
C VAL A 123 5.70 -6.15 -12.78
N GLU A 124 6.91 -5.79 -13.16
CA GLU A 124 7.30 -4.41 -13.38
C GLU A 124 8.09 -4.28 -14.69
N ALA A 125 8.20 -3.06 -15.21
CA ALA A 125 9.12 -2.80 -16.31
C ALA A 125 10.56 -3.10 -15.88
N ASN A 126 11.30 -3.79 -16.71
CA ASN A 126 12.71 -4.12 -16.40
C ASN A 126 13.54 -2.83 -16.36
N MET A 127 14.27 -2.60 -15.28
CA MET A 127 15.09 -1.39 -15.08
C MET A 127 16.18 -1.20 -16.14
N LYS A 128 16.64 -2.29 -16.79
CA LYS A 128 17.67 -2.25 -17.84
C LYS A 128 17.10 -2.22 -19.26
N ASP A 129 15.85 -2.65 -19.42
CA ASP A 129 15.15 -2.66 -20.70
C ASP A 129 13.65 -2.49 -20.45
N THR A 130 13.20 -1.25 -20.39
CA THR A 130 11.81 -0.89 -20.08
C THR A 130 10.80 -1.31 -21.15
N THR A 131 11.25 -1.85 -22.28
CA THR A 131 10.37 -2.44 -23.32
C THR A 131 9.86 -3.83 -22.92
N HIS A 132 10.46 -4.45 -21.90
CA HIS A 132 10.10 -5.75 -21.38
C HIS A 132 9.70 -5.67 -19.91
N HIS A 133 8.73 -6.49 -19.53
CA HIS A 133 8.38 -6.69 -18.12
C HIS A 133 9.21 -7.84 -17.53
N CYS A 134 9.49 -7.75 -16.24
CA CYS A 134 10.14 -8.80 -15.48
C CYS A 134 9.40 -9.10 -14.19
N VAL A 135 9.60 -10.31 -13.68
CA VAL A 135 9.11 -10.67 -12.34
C VAL A 135 10.12 -10.17 -11.32
N MET A 136 9.65 -9.40 -10.37
CA MET A 136 10.41 -8.96 -9.20
C MET A 136 9.88 -9.64 -7.95
N ILE A 137 10.76 -9.95 -7.01
CA ILE A 137 10.39 -10.49 -5.69
C ILE A 137 11.06 -9.68 -4.59
N GLN A 138 10.31 -9.48 -3.51
CA GLN A 138 10.77 -8.82 -2.28
C GLN A 138 10.22 -9.51 -1.04
N GLY A 139 10.78 -9.20 0.12
CA GLY A 139 10.22 -9.60 1.41
C GLY A 139 8.86 -8.95 1.67
N PRO A 140 8.10 -9.43 2.67
CA PRO A 140 6.88 -8.76 3.09
C PRO A 140 7.20 -7.45 3.81
N GLY A 141 6.23 -6.54 3.85
CA GLY A 141 6.31 -5.36 4.70
C GLY A 141 6.25 -5.72 6.19
N VAL A 142 6.65 -4.78 7.03
CA VAL A 142 6.50 -4.86 8.49
C VAL A 142 5.35 -3.99 8.98
N ILE A 143 4.87 -4.24 10.20
CA ILE A 143 3.75 -3.49 10.81
C ILE A 143 4.12 -2.02 11.03
N LEU A 144 5.33 -1.75 11.47
CA LEU A 144 5.82 -0.39 11.68
C LEU A 144 6.17 0.30 10.36
N PRO A 145 6.21 1.63 10.31
CA PRO A 145 6.47 2.38 9.07
C PRO A 145 7.80 2.06 8.40
N ASP A 146 8.77 1.55 9.16
CA ASP A 146 10.11 1.23 8.68
C ASP A 146 10.77 0.12 9.50
N ALA A 147 11.54 -0.75 8.83
CA ALA A 147 12.28 -1.81 9.50
C ALA A 147 13.35 -1.28 10.48
N SER A 148 13.79 -0.03 10.35
CA SER A 148 14.75 0.59 11.27
C SER A 148 14.21 0.76 12.69
N TYR A 149 12.91 0.75 12.90
CA TYR A 149 12.32 0.77 14.25
C TYR A 149 12.66 -0.50 15.07
N TYR A 150 13.01 -1.59 14.40
CA TYR A 150 13.37 -2.86 15.05
C TYR A 150 14.88 -2.96 15.38
N LYS A 151 15.69 -1.94 15.01
CA LYS A 151 17.12 -1.90 15.33
C LYS A 151 17.35 -1.58 16.81
N GLU A 152 18.53 -1.99 17.30
CA GLU A 152 19.01 -1.66 18.66
C GLU A 152 18.98 -0.14 18.92
N GLY A 153 18.62 0.25 20.13
CA GLY A 153 18.49 1.65 20.56
C GLY A 153 17.15 2.30 20.23
N ARG A 154 16.20 1.59 19.60
CA ARG A 154 14.85 2.08 19.30
C ARG A 154 13.73 1.32 20.02
N GLU A 155 14.07 0.52 21.02
CA GLU A 155 13.13 -0.39 21.69
C GLU A 155 11.92 0.35 22.25
N GLN A 156 12.13 1.46 22.96
CA GLN A 156 11.05 2.24 23.55
C GLN A 156 10.06 2.74 22.49
N GLN A 157 10.56 3.32 21.40
CA GLN A 157 9.71 3.84 20.33
C GLN A 157 8.98 2.71 19.60
N ARG A 158 9.68 1.61 19.30
CA ARG A 158 9.11 0.40 18.71
C ARG A 158 7.96 -0.12 19.55
N ASP A 159 8.19 -0.32 20.84
CA ASP A 159 7.23 -0.93 21.75
C ASP A 159 5.99 -0.06 21.95
N GLN A 160 6.15 1.27 22.01
CA GLN A 160 5.04 2.22 22.03
C GLN A 160 4.17 2.13 20.77
N LEU A 161 4.80 2.10 19.59
CA LEU A 161 4.09 2.01 18.31
C LEU A 161 3.41 0.65 18.13
N LEU A 162 4.07 -0.44 18.50
CA LEU A 162 3.49 -1.78 18.45
C LEU A 162 2.33 -1.93 19.44
N ALA A 163 2.41 -1.34 20.63
CA ALA A 163 1.32 -1.32 21.59
C ALA A 163 0.10 -0.56 21.04
N LEU A 164 0.34 0.60 20.40
CA LEU A 164 -0.72 1.36 19.75
C LEU A 164 -1.40 0.56 18.63
N TRP A 165 -0.62 -0.05 17.74
CA TRP A 165 -1.15 -0.89 16.67
C TRP A 165 -1.93 -2.09 17.22
N SER A 166 -1.38 -2.76 18.24
CA SER A 166 -2.00 -3.92 18.89
C SER A 166 -3.34 -3.60 19.53
N ASN A 167 -3.50 -2.40 20.08
CA ASN A 167 -4.77 -1.97 20.64
C ASN A 167 -5.88 -1.90 19.58
N PHE A 168 -5.60 -1.36 18.39
CA PHE A 168 -6.56 -1.37 17.28
C PHE A 168 -6.81 -2.79 16.77
N ALA A 169 -5.77 -3.60 16.61
CA ALA A 169 -5.89 -4.97 16.13
C ALA A 169 -6.71 -5.84 17.13
N LYS A 170 -6.50 -5.68 18.44
CA LYS A 170 -7.28 -6.40 19.47
C LYS A 170 -8.77 -6.11 19.36
N GLN A 171 -9.16 -4.84 19.16
CA GLN A 171 -10.57 -4.47 19.00
C GLN A 171 -11.17 -5.13 17.72
N VAL A 172 -10.45 -5.16 16.61
CA VAL A 172 -10.89 -5.84 15.37
C VAL A 172 -11.01 -7.36 15.61
N LEU A 173 -10.08 -7.98 16.33
CA LEU A 173 -10.12 -9.39 16.68
C LEU A 173 -11.32 -9.74 17.58
N VAL A 174 -11.67 -8.88 18.52
CA VAL A 174 -12.88 -9.05 19.35
C VAL A 174 -14.14 -9.00 18.47
N ILE A 175 -14.23 -8.06 17.53
CA ILE A 175 -15.33 -8.00 16.55
C ILE A 175 -15.35 -9.26 15.66
N ALA A 176 -14.19 -9.86 15.39
CA ALA A 176 -14.06 -11.12 14.67
C ALA A 176 -14.52 -12.35 15.48
N GLY A 177 -14.85 -12.18 16.76
CA GLY A 177 -15.38 -13.22 17.64
C GLY A 177 -14.32 -13.95 18.47
N HIS A 178 -13.11 -13.42 18.57
CA HIS A 178 -12.06 -13.97 19.44
C HIS A 178 -12.26 -13.48 20.89
N ASN A 179 -12.04 -14.37 21.86
CA ASN A 179 -11.94 -13.97 23.28
C ASN A 179 -10.58 -13.33 23.56
N GLU A 180 -10.42 -12.79 24.76
CA GLU A 180 -9.21 -12.05 25.14
C GLU A 180 -7.94 -12.89 25.03
N GLU A 181 -7.96 -14.12 25.53
CA GLU A 181 -6.83 -15.05 25.49
C GLU A 181 -6.41 -15.37 24.05
N ALA A 182 -7.38 -15.62 23.16
CA ALA A 182 -7.12 -15.85 21.74
C ALA A 182 -6.58 -14.60 21.04
N CYS A 183 -7.07 -13.40 21.38
CA CYS A 183 -6.53 -12.15 20.86
C CYS A 183 -5.06 -11.98 21.25
N ASP A 184 -4.72 -12.18 22.50
CA ASP A 184 -3.37 -12.02 23.02
C ASP A 184 -2.40 -13.05 22.39
N ALA A 185 -2.83 -14.30 22.23
CA ALA A 185 -2.05 -15.33 21.54
C ALA A 185 -1.79 -14.97 20.06
N LEU A 186 -2.83 -14.54 19.34
CA LEU A 186 -2.72 -14.11 17.93
C LEU A 186 -1.78 -12.91 17.77
N LEU A 187 -1.90 -11.92 18.65
CA LEU A 187 -1.04 -10.73 18.61
C LEU A 187 0.41 -11.07 18.95
N LYS A 188 0.64 -11.91 19.96
CA LYS A 188 1.98 -12.38 20.31
C LYS A 188 2.70 -13.01 19.13
N ASP A 189 2.06 -13.95 18.45
CA ASP A 189 2.64 -14.64 17.30
C ASP A 189 2.83 -13.68 16.11
N THR A 190 1.87 -12.78 15.91
CA THR A 190 1.95 -11.75 14.86
C THR A 190 3.16 -10.86 15.05
N LEU A 191 3.36 -10.31 16.24
CA LEU A 191 4.48 -9.44 16.55
C LEU A 191 5.81 -10.18 16.51
N ALA A 192 5.84 -11.46 16.93
CA ALA A 192 7.04 -12.29 16.86
C ALA A 192 7.46 -12.57 15.41
N PHE A 193 6.51 -12.90 14.53
CA PHE A 193 6.80 -13.11 13.11
C PHE A 193 7.22 -11.82 12.43
N ASP A 194 6.55 -10.71 12.72
CA ASP A 194 6.87 -9.39 12.18
C ASP A 194 8.29 -8.93 12.55
N ALA A 195 8.68 -9.11 13.81
CA ALA A 195 10.03 -8.83 14.28
C ALA A 195 11.08 -9.74 13.62
N LEU A 196 10.73 -11.00 13.30
CA LEU A 196 11.60 -11.90 12.58
C LEU A 196 11.81 -11.46 11.13
N VAL A 197 10.75 -11.02 10.44
CA VAL A 197 10.80 -10.41 9.10
C VAL A 197 11.69 -9.17 9.11
N ALA A 198 11.48 -8.27 10.08
CA ALA A 198 12.18 -6.99 10.20
C ALA A 198 13.70 -7.11 10.27
N LYS A 199 14.24 -8.24 10.76
CA LYS A 199 15.70 -8.48 10.79
C LYS A 199 16.34 -8.51 9.41
N PHE A 200 15.59 -8.87 8.38
CA PHE A 200 16.16 -9.21 7.07
C PHE A 200 15.67 -8.33 5.93
N VAL A 201 14.52 -7.67 6.06
CA VAL A 201 14.01 -6.73 5.05
C VAL A 201 14.78 -5.42 5.06
N LYS A 202 14.69 -4.66 3.98
CA LYS A 202 15.31 -3.35 3.84
C LYS A 202 14.58 -2.27 4.67
N SER A 203 15.33 -1.32 5.20
CA SER A 203 14.79 -0.04 5.68
C SER A 203 14.47 0.91 4.52
N ASN A 204 13.71 1.98 4.78
CA ASN A 204 13.40 3.01 3.78
C ASN A 204 14.68 3.67 3.22
N GLU A 205 15.71 3.85 4.05
CA GLU A 205 17.02 4.33 3.61
C GLU A 205 17.66 3.36 2.61
N GLU A 206 17.66 2.04 2.90
CA GLU A 206 18.17 1.03 1.98
C GLU A 206 17.34 0.91 0.69
N TRP A 207 16.04 1.25 0.74
CA TRP A 207 15.19 1.31 -0.45
C TRP A 207 15.49 2.51 -1.35
N SER A 208 16.04 3.61 -0.83
CA SER A 208 16.44 4.75 -1.66
C SER A 208 17.62 4.44 -2.59
N GLU A 209 18.38 3.38 -2.32
CA GLU A 209 19.48 2.91 -3.16
C GLU A 209 18.96 2.06 -4.33
N TYR A 210 18.27 2.68 -5.30
CA TYR A 210 17.58 2.01 -6.40
C TYR A 210 18.46 1.03 -7.20
N VAL A 211 19.73 1.37 -7.43
CA VAL A 211 20.66 0.50 -8.18
C VAL A 211 20.85 -0.85 -7.48
N LYS A 212 20.82 -0.89 -6.15
CA LYS A 212 20.96 -2.12 -5.36
C LYS A 212 19.71 -3.01 -5.38
N MET A 213 18.62 -2.54 -5.98
CA MET A 213 17.40 -3.35 -6.14
C MET A 213 17.47 -4.29 -7.35
N TYR A 214 18.35 -4.03 -8.32
CA TYR A 214 18.46 -4.81 -9.53
C TYR A 214 19.43 -5.97 -9.36
N ASN A 215 18.93 -7.13 -8.92
CA ASN A 215 19.72 -8.35 -8.77
C ASN A 215 19.08 -9.49 -9.56
N PRO A 216 19.37 -9.60 -10.89
CA PRO A 216 18.83 -10.69 -11.70
C PRO A 216 19.43 -12.02 -11.27
N MET A 217 18.56 -13.02 -11.08
CA MET A 217 18.93 -14.37 -10.69
C MET A 217 18.13 -15.40 -11.45
N LYS A 218 18.76 -16.51 -11.84
CA LYS A 218 18.03 -17.65 -12.42
C LYS A 218 16.98 -18.16 -11.43
N THR A 219 15.76 -18.36 -11.90
CA THR A 219 14.62 -18.82 -11.08
C THR A 219 14.93 -20.08 -10.28
N GLY A 220 15.71 -21.01 -10.86
CA GLY A 220 16.13 -22.22 -10.15
C GLY A 220 16.96 -21.94 -8.88
N ARG A 221 17.84 -20.91 -8.91
CA ARG A 221 18.62 -20.47 -7.75
C ARG A 221 17.71 -19.87 -6.68
N VAL A 222 16.82 -18.96 -7.08
CA VAL A 222 15.86 -18.32 -6.17
C VAL A 222 14.94 -19.35 -5.52
N ALA A 223 14.43 -20.32 -6.29
CA ALA A 223 13.62 -21.43 -5.78
C ALA A 223 14.34 -22.27 -4.73
N GLY A 224 15.67 -22.38 -4.82
CA GLY A 224 16.49 -23.01 -3.78
C GLY A 224 16.59 -22.20 -2.50
N MET A 225 16.62 -20.86 -2.62
CA MET A 225 16.70 -19.96 -1.46
C MET A 225 15.40 -19.92 -0.65
N VAL A 226 14.26 -19.96 -1.32
CA VAL A 226 12.94 -19.79 -0.68
C VAL A 226 12.29 -21.11 -0.22
N LYS A 227 13.02 -22.21 -0.20
CA LYS A 227 12.49 -23.44 0.40
C LYS A 227 12.11 -23.20 1.88
N PRO A 228 10.97 -23.73 2.38
CA PRO A 228 10.13 -24.80 1.77
C PRO A 228 9.02 -24.32 0.82
N LEU A 229 8.96 -23.04 0.48
CA LEU A 229 8.02 -22.54 -0.55
C LEU A 229 8.39 -23.14 -1.93
N ASN A 230 7.41 -23.69 -2.63
CA ASN A 230 7.57 -24.18 -4.00
C ASN A 230 7.37 -23.03 -5.01
N LEU A 231 8.39 -22.17 -5.13
CA LEU A 231 8.32 -20.97 -5.99
C LEU A 231 8.00 -21.30 -7.44
N LYS A 232 8.61 -22.35 -8.01
CA LYS A 232 8.37 -22.70 -9.43
C LYS A 232 6.91 -23.08 -9.68
N LYS A 233 6.32 -23.87 -8.78
CA LYS A 233 4.89 -24.20 -8.88
C LYS A 233 4.05 -22.92 -8.76
N LEU A 234 4.33 -22.09 -7.76
CA LEU A 234 3.59 -20.84 -7.56
C LEU A 234 3.63 -19.92 -8.78
N LEU A 235 4.80 -19.71 -9.37
CA LEU A 235 4.95 -18.89 -10.58
C LEU A 235 4.21 -19.52 -11.78
N SER A 236 4.29 -20.84 -11.94
CA SER A 236 3.55 -21.55 -12.99
C SER A 236 2.04 -21.43 -12.81
N ASP A 237 1.55 -21.51 -11.58
CA ASP A 237 0.12 -21.39 -11.28
C ASP A 237 -0.39 -19.97 -11.58
N ILE A 238 0.40 -18.92 -11.24
CA ILE A 238 0.01 -17.51 -11.43
C ILE A 238 0.12 -17.07 -12.90
N PHE A 239 1.24 -17.41 -13.56
CA PHE A 239 1.57 -16.88 -14.89
C PHE A 239 1.32 -17.87 -16.04
N GLY A 240 1.07 -19.14 -15.76
CA GLY A 240 1.01 -20.20 -16.76
C GLY A 240 2.40 -20.68 -17.25
N PHE A 241 3.48 -20.06 -16.78
CA PHE A 241 4.86 -20.41 -17.12
C PHE A 241 5.80 -20.07 -15.94
N VAL A 242 7.02 -20.56 -16.01
CA VAL A 242 8.09 -20.24 -15.05
C VAL A 242 9.10 -19.34 -15.76
N PRO A 243 9.26 -18.05 -15.38
CA PRO A 243 10.28 -17.19 -15.98
C PRO A 243 11.69 -17.76 -15.74
N GLU A 244 12.58 -17.58 -16.71
CA GLU A 244 13.96 -18.08 -16.60
C GLU A 244 14.73 -17.31 -15.51
N GLU A 245 14.47 -16.00 -15.43
CA GLU A 245 15.13 -15.07 -14.51
C GLU A 245 14.11 -14.27 -13.70
N ILE A 246 14.49 -13.91 -12.48
CA ILE A 246 13.72 -13.09 -11.54
C ILE A 246 14.64 -12.03 -10.97
N ILE A 247 14.14 -10.81 -10.81
CA ILE A 247 14.84 -9.74 -10.11
C ILE A 247 14.57 -9.87 -8.60
N VAL A 248 15.63 -10.05 -7.83
CA VAL A 248 15.57 -10.12 -6.36
C VAL A 248 15.92 -8.75 -5.78
N THR A 249 14.93 -8.03 -5.26
CA THR A 249 15.16 -6.66 -4.76
C THR A 249 15.81 -6.62 -3.39
N GLU A 250 15.70 -7.70 -2.60
CA GLU A 250 16.23 -7.84 -1.24
C GLU A 250 17.07 -9.12 -1.03
N PRO A 251 18.27 -9.21 -1.61
CA PRO A 251 19.09 -10.42 -1.50
C PRO A 251 19.37 -10.89 -0.07
N ARG A 252 19.44 -9.96 0.91
CA ARG A 252 19.63 -10.28 2.34
C ARG A 252 18.45 -11.08 2.88
N PHE A 253 17.21 -10.67 2.60
CA PHE A 253 16.01 -11.38 3.02
C PHE A 253 15.98 -12.80 2.45
N PHE A 254 16.20 -12.97 1.15
CA PHE A 254 16.13 -14.26 0.50
C PHE A 254 17.24 -15.24 0.92
N LYS A 255 18.43 -14.75 1.26
CA LYS A 255 19.50 -15.57 1.84
C LYS A 255 19.12 -16.16 3.19
N ASN A 256 18.32 -15.43 3.97
CA ASN A 256 17.88 -15.83 5.31
C ASN A 256 16.42 -16.29 5.35
N PHE A 257 15.78 -16.52 4.20
CA PHE A 257 14.37 -16.89 4.09
C PHE A 257 14.00 -18.12 4.93
N LYS A 258 14.90 -19.10 5.02
CA LYS A 258 14.68 -20.32 5.80
C LYS A 258 14.57 -20.07 7.31
N GLU A 259 15.10 -18.96 7.81
CA GLU A 259 14.93 -18.55 9.21
C GLU A 259 13.54 -17.97 9.43
N VAL A 260 13.01 -17.27 8.41
CA VAL A 260 11.70 -16.60 8.48
C VAL A 260 10.55 -17.59 8.24
N PHE A 261 10.68 -18.45 7.23
CA PHE A 261 9.60 -19.33 6.80
C PHE A 261 10.03 -20.78 6.76
N ASN A 262 9.66 -21.53 7.79
CA ASN A 262 9.98 -22.96 8.00
C ASN A 262 8.87 -23.62 8.83
N GLN A 263 9.05 -24.89 9.19
CA GLN A 263 8.06 -25.64 9.97
C GLN A 263 7.84 -25.07 11.37
N ASP A 264 8.89 -24.55 12.01
CA ASP A 264 8.81 -24.05 13.39
C ASP A 264 8.14 -22.68 13.45
N THR A 265 8.31 -21.86 12.42
CA THR A 265 7.69 -20.50 12.31
C THR A 265 6.32 -20.53 11.63
N PHE A 266 5.87 -21.67 11.13
CA PHE A 266 4.68 -21.75 10.28
C PHE A 266 3.39 -21.33 10.98
N GLU A 267 3.20 -21.67 12.26
CA GLU A 267 2.03 -21.23 13.01
C GLU A 267 2.05 -19.72 13.25
N MET A 268 3.21 -19.15 13.63
CA MET A 268 3.36 -17.71 13.77
C MET A 268 3.08 -16.99 12.45
N TYR A 269 3.58 -17.53 11.31
CA TYR A 269 3.26 -17.01 9.99
C TYR A 269 1.75 -16.98 9.73
N LYS A 270 1.03 -18.08 9.99
CA LYS A 270 -0.43 -18.13 9.76
C LYS A 270 -1.18 -17.11 10.60
N ASN A 271 -0.80 -16.92 11.85
CA ASN A 271 -1.39 -15.95 12.76
C ASN A 271 -1.07 -14.52 12.30
N TRP A 272 0.18 -14.25 11.89
CA TRP A 272 0.57 -12.98 11.27
C TRP A 272 -0.21 -12.71 9.98
N ALA A 273 -0.31 -13.69 9.08
CA ALA A 273 -1.06 -13.55 7.84
C ALA A 273 -2.55 -13.31 8.10
N TYR A 274 -3.13 -13.97 9.12
CA TYR A 274 -4.51 -13.74 9.52
C TYR A 274 -4.74 -12.33 10.02
N VAL A 275 -3.97 -11.88 11.00
CA VAL A 275 -4.17 -10.59 11.65
C VAL A 275 -3.85 -9.43 10.69
N THR A 276 -2.71 -9.48 9.99
CA THR A 276 -2.32 -8.40 9.06
C THR A 276 -3.28 -8.30 7.87
N THR A 277 -3.74 -9.42 7.31
CA THR A 277 -4.74 -9.40 6.24
C THR A 277 -6.09 -8.89 6.75
N LEU A 278 -6.52 -9.28 7.95
CA LEU A 278 -7.76 -8.80 8.54
C LEU A 278 -7.72 -7.28 8.73
N MET A 279 -6.63 -6.77 9.31
CA MET A 279 -6.42 -5.32 9.49
C MET A 279 -6.42 -4.58 8.16
N GLY A 280 -5.73 -5.09 7.14
CA GLY A 280 -5.70 -4.52 5.79
C GLY A 280 -7.09 -4.47 5.13
N ASN A 281 -7.93 -5.47 5.38
CA ASN A 281 -9.28 -5.55 4.82
C ASN A 281 -10.30 -4.62 5.52
N CYS A 282 -10.00 -4.11 6.71
CA CYS A 282 -10.93 -3.29 7.50
C CYS A 282 -11.44 -2.07 6.73
N SER A 283 -10.62 -1.48 5.86
CA SER A 283 -11.01 -0.32 5.04
C SER A 283 -12.20 -0.59 4.11
N LEU A 284 -12.40 -1.83 3.70
CA LEU A 284 -13.47 -2.26 2.79
C LEU A 284 -14.75 -2.73 3.53
N LEU A 285 -14.74 -2.78 4.85
CA LEU A 285 -15.82 -3.29 5.68
C LEU A 285 -16.71 -2.15 6.24
N SER A 286 -17.35 -2.38 7.40
CA SER A 286 -18.18 -1.33 8.03
C SER A 286 -17.36 -0.09 8.41
N GLU A 287 -18.03 1.05 8.61
CA GLU A 287 -17.33 2.29 9.00
C GLU A 287 -16.60 2.15 10.33
N GLU A 288 -17.16 1.40 11.29
CA GLU A 288 -16.51 1.05 12.55
C GLU A 288 -15.19 0.30 12.31
N LEU A 289 -15.20 -0.72 11.46
CA LEU A 289 -14.00 -1.48 11.11
C LEU A 289 -13.00 -0.64 10.31
N ARG A 290 -13.49 0.22 9.42
CA ARG A 290 -12.65 1.17 8.68
C ARG A 290 -11.95 2.14 9.62
N ASP A 291 -12.66 2.58 10.65
CA ASP A 291 -12.09 3.47 11.67
C ASP A 291 -10.99 2.76 12.46
N LEU A 292 -11.26 1.57 12.98
CA LEU A 292 -10.28 0.78 13.72
C LEU A 292 -9.07 0.40 12.88
N GLY A 293 -9.29 -0.13 11.68
CA GLY A 293 -8.18 -0.54 10.79
C GLY A 293 -7.30 0.61 10.32
N GLY A 294 -7.85 1.83 10.18
CA GLY A 294 -7.12 3.03 9.83
C GLY A 294 -6.50 3.78 11.01
N GLY A 295 -6.86 3.44 12.25
CA GLY A 295 -6.55 4.20 13.45
C GLY A 295 -5.04 4.39 13.68
N PHE A 296 -4.26 3.34 13.51
CA PHE A 296 -2.81 3.41 13.66
C PHE A 296 -2.17 4.40 12.66
N ARG A 297 -2.54 4.31 11.38
CA ARG A 297 -2.00 5.22 10.36
C ARG A 297 -2.41 6.67 10.61
N ARG A 298 -3.67 6.91 11.01
CA ARG A 298 -4.14 8.26 11.34
C ARG A 298 -3.36 8.84 12.53
N ALA A 299 -3.15 8.06 13.58
CA ALA A 299 -2.37 8.49 14.73
C ALA A 299 -0.92 8.88 14.36
N LEU A 300 -0.28 8.11 13.47
CA LEU A 300 1.06 8.43 12.96
C LEU A 300 1.11 9.70 12.10
N SER A 301 0.05 9.98 11.36
CA SER A 301 -0.02 11.10 10.41
C SER A 301 -0.67 12.37 10.97
N GLY A 302 -1.11 12.36 12.24
CA GLY A 302 -1.83 13.48 12.85
C GLY A 302 -3.22 13.73 12.23
N ILE A 303 -3.82 12.72 11.57
CA ILE A 303 -5.13 12.83 10.96
C ILE A 303 -6.21 12.56 12.02
N ALA A 304 -7.12 13.51 12.23
CA ALA A 304 -8.11 13.45 13.28
C ALA A 304 -9.28 12.50 12.97
N ALA A 305 -9.71 12.42 11.72
CA ALA A 305 -10.87 11.63 11.30
C ALA A 305 -10.65 10.88 9.98
N ASN A 306 -11.48 9.88 9.73
CA ASN A 306 -11.56 9.28 8.39
C ASN A 306 -12.20 10.25 7.39
N SER A 307 -11.84 10.11 6.12
CA SER A 307 -12.60 10.73 5.02
C SER A 307 -14.06 10.26 5.03
N SER A 308 -14.95 11.06 4.46
CA SER A 308 -16.36 10.64 4.29
C SER A 308 -16.46 9.32 3.51
N ALA A 309 -17.57 8.60 3.69
CA ALA A 309 -17.79 7.35 2.96
C ALA A 309 -17.81 7.56 1.42
N GLU A 310 -18.27 8.71 0.97
CA GLU A 310 -18.30 9.10 -0.44
C GLU A 310 -16.90 9.38 -0.99
N LYS A 311 -16.10 10.16 -0.27
CA LYS A 311 -14.71 10.45 -0.63
C LYS A 311 -13.87 9.16 -0.67
N PHE A 312 -14.01 8.31 0.35
CA PHE A 312 -13.37 7.00 0.36
C PHE A 312 -13.79 6.12 -0.83
N ALA A 313 -15.10 6.09 -1.15
CA ALA A 313 -15.61 5.30 -2.26
C ALA A 313 -15.06 5.76 -3.61
N TYR A 314 -14.94 7.10 -3.80
CA TYR A 314 -14.30 7.66 -4.98
C TYR A 314 -12.81 7.31 -5.04
N GLN A 315 -12.07 7.48 -3.95
CA GLN A 315 -10.65 7.14 -3.90
C GLN A 315 -10.39 5.66 -4.20
N LEU A 316 -11.24 4.77 -3.68
CA LEU A 316 -11.16 3.34 -3.99
C LEU A 316 -11.44 3.06 -5.47
N ALA A 317 -12.51 3.63 -6.02
CA ALA A 317 -12.90 3.41 -7.41
C ALA A 317 -11.88 4.00 -8.39
N SER A 318 -11.44 5.25 -8.17
CA SER A 318 -10.43 5.90 -9.00
C SER A 318 -9.05 5.26 -8.87
N GLY A 319 -8.70 4.71 -7.71
CA GLY A 319 -7.45 3.98 -7.52
C GLY A 319 -7.42 2.65 -8.28
N MET A 320 -8.54 1.91 -8.32
CA MET A 320 -8.64 0.65 -9.06
C MET A 320 -8.84 0.83 -10.57
N TYR A 321 -9.42 1.94 -10.99
CA TYR A 321 -9.70 2.30 -12.38
C TYR A 321 -9.00 3.61 -12.76
N SER A 322 -7.73 3.77 -12.32
CA SER A 322 -6.99 5.03 -12.44
C SER A 322 -6.84 5.51 -13.87
N GLU A 323 -6.53 4.61 -14.80
CA GLU A 323 -6.34 4.94 -16.20
C GLU A 323 -7.64 5.44 -16.88
N PRO A 324 -8.75 4.68 -16.88
CA PRO A 324 -9.99 5.18 -17.50
C PRO A 324 -10.57 6.43 -16.81
N VAL A 325 -10.41 6.57 -15.50
CA VAL A 325 -10.83 7.78 -14.78
C VAL A 325 -9.95 8.97 -15.13
N GLY A 326 -8.63 8.76 -15.22
CA GLY A 326 -7.68 9.79 -15.65
C GLY A 326 -7.88 10.23 -17.09
N LEU A 327 -8.15 9.30 -18.02
CA LEU A 327 -8.49 9.62 -19.41
C LEU A 327 -9.78 10.46 -19.50
N TYR A 328 -10.83 10.07 -18.79
CA TYR A 328 -12.07 10.82 -18.73
C TYR A 328 -11.86 12.25 -18.22
N TYR A 329 -11.12 12.42 -17.14
CA TYR A 329 -10.75 13.75 -16.62
C TYR A 329 -9.94 14.55 -17.65
N GLY A 330 -8.94 13.92 -18.26
CA GLY A 330 -8.07 14.55 -19.25
C GLY A 330 -8.82 15.05 -20.47
N GLU A 331 -9.73 14.23 -21.01
CA GLU A 331 -10.54 14.59 -22.18
C GLU A 331 -11.56 15.70 -21.87
N LYS A 332 -12.21 15.62 -20.70
CA LYS A 332 -13.31 16.53 -20.38
C LYS A 332 -12.85 17.87 -19.82
N TYR A 333 -11.81 17.90 -19.01
CA TYR A 333 -11.42 19.07 -18.22
C TYR A 333 -10.03 19.62 -18.54
N PHE A 334 -9.11 18.81 -19.01
CA PHE A 334 -7.75 19.22 -19.30
C PHE A 334 -7.58 19.65 -20.76
N GLY A 335 -8.05 18.84 -21.70
CA GLY A 335 -8.09 19.13 -23.13
C GLY A 335 -6.74 18.98 -23.83
N GLU A 336 -6.78 18.99 -25.16
CA GLU A 336 -5.60 18.78 -26.01
C GLU A 336 -4.60 19.94 -25.98
N ASP A 337 -5.06 21.17 -25.78
CA ASP A 337 -4.16 22.34 -25.75
C ASP A 337 -3.32 22.37 -24.46
N ALA A 338 -3.92 22.08 -23.31
CA ALA A 338 -3.19 21.94 -22.05
C ALA A 338 -2.21 20.75 -22.10
N LYS A 339 -2.58 19.65 -22.78
CA LYS A 339 -1.69 18.52 -23.00
C LYS A 339 -0.48 18.87 -23.86
N LYS A 340 -0.65 19.67 -24.91
CA LYS A 340 0.45 20.16 -25.74
C LYS A 340 1.39 21.06 -24.94
N ASP A 341 0.83 21.98 -24.15
CA ASP A 341 1.60 22.91 -23.33
C ASP A 341 2.44 22.17 -22.28
N ILE A 342 1.83 21.27 -21.50
CA ILE A 342 2.57 20.46 -20.53
C ILE A 342 3.62 19.57 -21.19
N THR A 343 3.34 19.03 -22.38
CA THR A 343 4.29 18.22 -23.13
C THR A 343 5.53 19.02 -23.50
N GLU A 344 5.35 20.28 -23.91
CA GLU A 344 6.47 21.17 -24.24
C GLU A 344 7.26 21.54 -22.97
N ILE A 345 6.59 21.85 -21.86
CA ILE A 345 7.24 22.09 -20.56
C ILE A 345 8.11 20.88 -20.17
N VAL A 346 7.57 19.67 -20.26
CA VAL A 346 8.30 18.43 -19.91
C VAL A 346 9.51 18.26 -20.84
N ARG A 347 9.38 18.48 -22.13
CA ARG A 347 10.52 18.42 -23.08
C ARG A 347 11.63 19.37 -22.70
N GLN A 348 11.28 20.63 -22.35
CA GLN A 348 12.27 21.62 -21.91
C GLN A 348 12.95 21.22 -20.60
N ILE A 349 12.20 20.69 -19.63
CA ILE A 349 12.76 20.14 -18.39
C ILE A 349 13.75 19.02 -18.70
N VAL A 350 13.37 18.03 -19.53
CA VAL A 350 14.25 16.91 -19.90
C VAL A 350 15.52 17.41 -20.59
N ALA A 351 15.39 18.32 -21.57
CA ALA A 351 16.56 18.90 -22.26
C ALA A 351 17.48 19.66 -21.28
N THR A 352 16.90 20.38 -20.32
CA THR A 352 17.67 21.08 -19.29
C THR A 352 18.41 20.09 -18.37
N TYR A 353 17.78 19.00 -17.97
CA TYR A 353 18.42 17.93 -17.18
C TYR A 353 19.57 17.29 -17.97
N GLN A 354 19.35 16.92 -19.24
CA GLN A 354 20.39 16.33 -20.09
C GLN A 354 21.63 17.25 -20.18
N LYS A 355 21.41 18.55 -20.41
CA LYS A 355 22.50 19.53 -20.44
C LYS A 355 23.23 19.62 -19.09
N ARG A 356 22.49 19.78 -17.99
CA ARG A 356 23.07 19.94 -16.66
C ARG A 356 23.81 18.69 -16.19
N ILE A 357 23.32 17.49 -16.50
CA ILE A 357 23.99 16.24 -16.18
C ILE A 357 25.29 16.11 -16.97
N ALA A 358 25.27 16.45 -18.28
CA ALA A 358 26.49 16.41 -19.11
C ALA A 358 27.57 17.41 -18.67
N GLU A 359 27.18 18.54 -18.09
CA GLU A 359 28.09 19.59 -17.60
C GLU A 359 28.38 19.46 -16.09
N ASN A 360 27.90 18.41 -15.43
CA ASN A 360 28.01 18.27 -13.97
C ASN A 360 29.39 17.70 -13.58
N GLU A 361 30.11 18.43 -12.75
CA GLU A 361 31.42 18.03 -12.23
C GLU A 361 31.36 17.32 -10.85
N ILE A 362 30.17 17.23 -10.23
CA ILE A 362 29.98 16.71 -8.87
C ILE A 362 29.46 15.28 -8.86
N LEU A 363 28.65 14.90 -9.85
CA LEU A 363 28.07 13.55 -9.98
C LEU A 363 28.98 12.71 -10.89
N GLU A 364 29.52 11.60 -10.37
CA GLU A 364 30.27 10.60 -11.12
C GLU A 364 29.35 9.70 -11.95
#